data_5e76c030dea436003e9c5e8c0e542886
#
_entry.id   5e76c030dea436003e9c5e8c0e542886
#
_cell.length_a   1.000
_cell.length_b   1.000
_cell.length_c   1.000
_cell.angle_alpha   90.00
_cell.angle_beta   90.00
_cell.angle_gamma   90.00
#
_symmetry.space_group_name_H-M   'P 1'
#
loop_
_entity.id
_entity.type
_entity.pdbx_description
1 polymer ?
#
loop_
_entity_poly.entity_id
_entity_poly.type
_entity_poly.pdbx_seq_one_letter_code
_entity_poly.pdbx_strand_id
1 'polypeptide(L)'
;MTPPLSVAVTPTPAGQQAVSRLMQRYLPPAIRLRLRLLTAVSWSFHVCCLWIIFSRLRRIDVQLSLFGEGMGDIYWAMGAVFASALVFTAAFVYEIALRKQAAVRPLTARQFVYAISAEGFVSEEAGRSRNLYFWQAVERVVREGGFILVFIDQAAAFAIPLRAFADDEAAEAFWQHLTVYRNEG
;
A
#
# COMPACT_ATOMS: atom_id res chain seq x y z
N MET A 1 -0.23 -38.64 -13.07
CA MET A 1 -0.26 -37.17 -12.96
C MET A 1 -0.61 -36.86 -11.52
N THR A 2 0.33 -36.30 -10.78
CA THR A 2 0.08 -35.82 -9.41
C THR A 2 -0.92 -34.67 -9.49
N PRO A 3 -1.97 -34.62 -8.64
CA PRO A 3 -2.91 -33.50 -8.67
C PRO A 3 -2.16 -32.20 -8.39
N PRO A 4 -2.51 -31.11 -9.09
CA PRO A 4 -1.83 -29.84 -8.87
C PRO A 4 -2.01 -29.42 -7.42
N LEU A 5 -0.90 -29.14 -6.74
CA LEU A 5 -0.93 -28.57 -5.39
C LEU A 5 -1.60 -27.20 -5.47
N SER A 6 -2.76 -27.07 -4.87
CA SER A 6 -3.54 -25.84 -4.92
C SER A 6 -4.04 -25.43 -3.55
N VAL A 7 -4.16 -24.12 -3.34
CA VAL A 7 -4.68 -23.54 -2.11
C VAL A 7 -5.66 -22.42 -2.45
N ALA A 8 -6.82 -22.46 -1.79
CA ALA A 8 -7.84 -21.42 -1.92
C ALA A 8 -7.64 -20.36 -0.83
N VAL A 9 -7.61 -19.10 -1.23
CA VAL A 9 -7.36 -17.96 -0.36
C VAL A 9 -8.49 -16.95 -0.46
N THR A 10 -9.08 -16.62 0.67
CA THR A 10 -9.98 -15.47 0.79
C THR A 10 -9.23 -14.34 1.49
N PRO A 11 -8.92 -13.23 0.82
CA PRO A 11 -8.21 -12.13 1.43
C PRO A 11 -9.02 -11.53 2.58
N THR A 12 -8.35 -11.21 3.68
CA THR A 12 -8.93 -10.48 4.80
C THR A 12 -8.32 -9.08 4.91
N PRO A 13 -9.03 -8.06 5.40
CA PRO A 13 -8.47 -6.71 5.54
C PRO A 13 -7.19 -6.68 6.40
N ALA A 14 -7.17 -7.43 7.50
CA ALA A 14 -6.01 -7.57 8.36
C ALA A 14 -4.83 -8.24 7.64
N GLY A 15 -5.10 -9.30 6.86
CA GLY A 15 -4.10 -9.97 6.03
C GLY A 15 -3.49 -9.03 4.99
N GLN A 16 -4.32 -8.25 4.31
CA GLN A 16 -3.84 -7.27 3.31
C GLN A 16 -2.98 -6.17 3.93
N GLN A 17 -3.32 -5.70 5.13
CA GLN A 17 -2.47 -4.74 5.85
C GLN A 17 -1.12 -5.36 6.25
N ALA A 18 -1.12 -6.61 6.73
CA ALA A 18 0.11 -7.33 7.05
C ALA A 18 1.00 -7.51 5.81
N VAL A 19 0.42 -7.96 4.69
CA VAL A 19 1.11 -8.09 3.41
C VAL A 19 1.66 -6.75 2.93
N SER A 20 0.89 -5.67 3.01
CA SER A 20 1.36 -4.34 2.61
C SER A 20 2.58 -3.88 3.41
N ARG A 21 2.61 -4.16 4.71
CA ARG A 21 3.79 -3.86 5.56
C ARG A 21 5.01 -4.71 5.19
N LEU A 22 4.80 -6.00 4.91
CA LEU A 22 5.86 -6.89 4.44
C LEU A 22 6.41 -6.44 3.09
N MET A 23 5.55 -6.16 2.12
CA MET A 23 5.94 -5.69 0.79
C MET A 23 6.79 -4.42 0.83
N GLN A 24 6.52 -3.49 1.76
CA GLN A 24 7.35 -2.29 1.93
C GLN A 24 8.81 -2.61 2.30
N ARG A 25 9.07 -3.74 2.97
CA ARG A 25 10.45 -4.17 3.29
C ARG A 25 11.21 -4.65 2.06
N TYR A 26 10.48 -5.26 1.12
CA TYR A 26 11.06 -5.82 -0.11
C TYR A 26 11.18 -4.82 -1.26
N LEU A 27 10.62 -3.60 -1.11
CA LEU A 27 10.81 -2.54 -2.10
C LEU A 27 12.29 -2.20 -2.28
N PRO A 28 12.78 -2.06 -3.51
CA PRO A 28 14.13 -1.61 -3.80
C PRO A 28 14.46 -0.31 -3.07
N PRO A 29 15.70 -0.14 -2.56
CA PRO A 29 16.09 1.05 -1.79
C PRO A 29 15.90 2.35 -2.59
N ALA A 30 16.09 2.31 -3.91
CA ALA A 30 15.85 3.44 -4.80
C ALA A 30 14.37 3.86 -4.82
N ILE A 31 13.44 2.92 -4.87
CA ILE A 31 11.99 3.21 -4.83
C ILE A 31 11.61 3.76 -3.45
N ARG A 32 12.11 3.17 -2.37
CA ARG A 32 11.87 3.67 -1.01
C ARG A 32 12.38 5.09 -0.82
N LEU A 33 13.58 5.38 -1.36
CA LEU A 33 14.15 6.73 -1.29
C LEU A 33 13.29 7.74 -2.07
N ARG A 34 12.89 7.40 -3.30
CA ARG A 34 12.01 8.26 -4.12
C ARG A 34 10.69 8.55 -3.42
N LEU A 35 10.04 7.55 -2.84
CA LEU A 35 8.81 7.75 -2.08
C LEU A 35 9.00 8.66 -0.87
N ARG A 36 10.09 8.50 -0.11
CA ARG A 36 10.43 9.38 1.02
C ARG A 36 10.71 10.80 0.57
N LEU A 37 11.46 10.99 -0.51
CA LEU A 37 11.74 12.29 -1.08
C LEU A 37 10.46 12.99 -1.56
N LEU A 38 9.59 12.29 -2.28
CA LEU A 38 8.29 12.84 -2.71
C LEU A 38 7.45 13.28 -1.52
N THR A 39 7.39 12.47 -0.46
CA THR A 39 6.67 12.82 0.77
C THR A 39 7.31 14.04 1.43
N ALA A 40 8.64 14.08 1.57
CA ALA A 40 9.35 15.21 2.17
C ALA A 40 9.14 16.51 1.36
N VAL A 41 9.24 16.45 0.03
CA VAL A 41 8.98 17.61 -0.86
C VAL A 41 7.54 18.10 -0.70
N SER A 42 6.56 17.19 -0.67
CA SER A 42 5.15 17.54 -0.46
C SER A 42 4.94 18.24 0.87
N TRP A 43 5.49 17.73 1.97
CA TRP A 43 5.40 18.37 3.29
C TRP A 43 6.11 19.72 3.32
N SER A 44 7.32 19.81 2.74
CA SER A 44 8.07 21.08 2.65
C SER A 44 7.28 22.14 1.90
N PHE A 45 6.63 21.77 0.80
CA PHE A 45 5.77 22.66 0.04
C PHE A 45 4.61 23.19 0.88
N HIS A 46 3.91 22.32 1.62
CA HIS A 46 2.81 22.75 2.51
C HIS A 46 3.29 23.70 3.61
N VAL A 47 4.42 23.39 4.26
CA VAL A 47 5.02 24.25 5.27
C VAL A 47 5.40 25.61 4.70
N CYS A 48 6.01 25.65 3.50
CA CYS A 48 6.35 26.90 2.82
C CYS A 48 5.10 27.73 2.48
N CYS A 49 4.03 27.11 1.98
CA CYS A 49 2.78 27.80 1.70
C CYS A 49 2.18 28.42 2.96
N LEU A 50 2.11 27.66 4.04
CA LEU A 50 1.63 28.15 5.33
C LEU A 50 2.49 29.30 5.87
N TRP A 51 3.82 29.19 5.74
CA TRP A 51 4.74 30.26 6.13
C TRP A 51 4.55 31.55 5.31
N ILE A 52 4.39 31.42 3.99
CA ILE A 52 4.13 32.58 3.12
C ILE A 52 2.81 33.25 3.52
N ILE A 53 1.74 32.49 3.69
CA ILE A 53 0.44 33.01 4.12
C ILE A 53 0.59 33.75 5.46
N PHE A 54 1.19 33.11 6.45
CA PHE A 54 1.39 33.68 7.77
C PHE A 54 2.23 34.96 7.73
N SER A 55 3.34 34.97 6.98
CA SER A 55 4.22 36.12 6.87
C SER A 55 3.54 37.31 6.14
N ARG A 56 2.69 37.03 5.16
CA ARG A 56 1.90 38.10 4.48
C ARG A 56 0.84 38.65 5.39
N LEU A 57 0.10 37.84 6.10
CA LEU A 57 -0.91 38.26 7.07
C LEU A 57 -0.30 39.10 8.19
N ARG A 58 0.87 38.72 8.72
CA ARG A 58 1.59 39.48 9.73
C ARG A 58 2.02 40.87 9.23
N ARG A 59 2.40 41.00 7.95
CA ARG A 59 2.74 42.32 7.36
C ARG A 59 1.52 43.22 7.25
N ILE A 60 0.37 42.70 6.86
CA ILE A 60 -0.89 43.44 6.79
C ILE A 60 -1.28 43.90 8.18
N ASP A 61 -1.13 43.05 9.18
CA ASP A 61 -1.38 43.34 10.58
C ASP A 61 -0.55 44.53 11.08
N VAL A 62 0.75 44.53 10.84
CA VAL A 62 1.64 45.65 11.20
C VAL A 62 1.27 46.96 10.48
N GLN A 63 0.86 46.89 9.21
CA GLN A 63 0.44 48.07 8.46
C GLN A 63 -0.86 48.66 8.98
N LEU A 64 -1.86 47.84 9.29
CA LEU A 64 -3.14 48.31 9.83
C LEU A 64 -3.05 48.82 11.26
N SER A 65 -2.16 48.27 12.09
CA SER A 65 -1.89 48.82 13.43
C SER A 65 -1.35 50.24 13.44
N LEU A 66 -0.64 50.61 12.36
CA LEU A 66 -0.13 51.98 12.17
C LEU A 66 -1.24 52.98 11.83
N PHE A 67 -2.40 52.54 11.35
CA PHE A 67 -3.54 53.38 10.99
C PHE A 67 -4.64 53.40 12.06
N GLY A 68 -4.44 52.75 13.22
CA GLY A 68 -5.36 52.80 14.37
C GLY A 68 -6.69 52.05 14.19
N GLU A 69 -6.82 51.27 13.15
CA GLU A 69 -7.99 50.42 12.94
C GLU A 69 -7.92 49.13 13.76
N GLY A 70 -9.07 48.72 14.30
CA GLY A 70 -9.14 47.56 15.22
C GLY A 70 -8.73 46.24 14.57
N MET A 71 -7.75 45.58 15.15
CA MET A 71 -7.10 44.38 14.68
C MET A 71 -7.93 43.06 14.79
N GLY A 72 -9.09 43.15 15.46
CA GLY A 72 -9.93 41.98 15.75
C GLY A 72 -10.34 41.18 14.51
N ASP A 73 -10.75 41.85 13.45
CA ASP A 73 -11.27 41.23 12.23
C ASP A 73 -10.18 40.48 11.44
N ILE A 74 -8.93 40.94 11.52
CA ILE A 74 -7.80 40.32 10.85
C ILE A 74 -7.42 39.01 11.54
N TYR A 75 -7.41 38.99 12.86
CA TYR A 75 -7.14 37.73 13.60
C TYR A 75 -8.22 36.71 13.36
N TRP A 76 -9.49 37.13 13.25
CA TRP A 76 -10.57 36.21 12.87
C TRP A 76 -10.42 35.71 11.43
N ALA A 77 -10.06 36.57 10.49
CA ALA A 77 -9.79 36.15 9.09
C ALA A 77 -8.59 35.16 9.01
N MET A 78 -7.51 35.46 9.74
CA MET A 78 -6.35 34.58 9.84
C MET A 78 -6.73 33.22 10.42
N GLY A 79 -7.50 33.19 11.51
CA GLY A 79 -8.00 32.01 12.14
C GLY A 79 -8.86 31.17 11.20
N ALA A 80 -9.75 31.84 10.45
CA ALA A 80 -10.61 31.17 9.46
C ALA A 80 -9.81 30.53 8.31
N VAL A 81 -8.80 31.22 7.77
CA VAL A 81 -7.91 30.68 6.72
C VAL A 81 -7.13 29.48 7.25
N PHE A 82 -6.59 29.57 8.45
CA PHE A 82 -5.84 28.47 9.06
C PHE A 82 -6.74 27.26 9.35
N ALA A 83 -7.92 27.47 9.92
CA ALA A 83 -8.92 26.43 10.16
C ALA A 83 -9.35 25.78 8.85
N SER A 84 -9.60 26.57 7.79
CA SER A 84 -9.96 26.04 6.46
C SER A 84 -8.84 25.17 5.88
N ALA A 85 -7.58 25.56 6.00
CA ALA A 85 -6.44 24.78 5.54
C ALA A 85 -6.31 23.45 6.30
N LEU A 86 -6.54 23.47 7.62
CA LEU A 86 -6.55 22.25 8.44
C LEU A 86 -7.69 21.30 8.05
N VAL A 87 -8.90 21.83 7.86
CA VAL A 87 -10.07 21.04 7.45
C VAL A 87 -9.84 20.43 6.06
N PHE A 88 -9.31 21.22 5.12
CA PHE A 88 -9.01 20.73 3.77
C PHE A 88 -7.95 19.61 3.80
N THR A 89 -6.89 19.78 4.59
CA THR A 89 -5.85 18.76 4.74
C THR A 89 -6.42 17.48 5.37
N ALA A 90 -7.23 17.63 6.41
CA ALA A 90 -7.89 16.50 7.06
C ALA A 90 -8.85 15.77 6.11
N ALA A 91 -9.64 16.50 5.33
CA ALA A 91 -10.56 15.94 4.33
C ALA A 91 -9.79 15.19 3.23
N PHE A 92 -8.66 15.73 2.76
CA PHE A 92 -7.82 15.09 1.75
C PHE A 92 -7.18 13.79 2.27
N VAL A 93 -6.66 13.80 3.50
CA VAL A 93 -6.11 12.58 4.14
C VAL A 93 -7.22 11.53 4.32
N TYR A 94 -8.41 11.96 4.75
CA TYR A 94 -9.56 11.09 4.92
C TYR A 94 -10.01 10.48 3.57
N GLU A 95 -10.05 11.28 2.50
CA GLU A 95 -10.38 10.78 1.15
C GLU A 95 -9.39 9.71 0.67
N ILE A 96 -8.08 9.95 0.87
CA ILE A 96 -7.05 8.94 0.55
C ILE A 96 -7.28 7.65 1.35
N ALA A 97 -7.60 7.76 2.63
CA ALA A 97 -7.89 6.60 3.47
C ALA A 97 -9.13 5.84 3.00
N LEU A 98 -10.21 6.55 2.63
CA LEU A 98 -11.42 5.95 2.06
C LEU A 98 -11.15 5.26 0.72
N ARG A 99 -10.38 5.87 -0.17
CA ARG A 99 -10.00 5.26 -1.47
C ARG A 99 -9.20 3.98 -1.25
N LYS A 100 -8.28 3.96 -0.29
CA LYS A 100 -7.54 2.74 0.09
C LYS A 100 -8.48 1.66 0.63
N GLN A 101 -9.43 2.01 1.49
CA GLN A 101 -10.43 1.05 2.00
C GLN A 101 -11.35 0.53 0.91
N ALA A 102 -11.80 1.40 -0.01
CA ALA A 102 -12.64 1.01 -1.14
C ALA A 102 -11.91 0.08 -2.11
N ALA A 103 -10.60 0.27 -2.33
CA ALA A 103 -9.78 -0.63 -3.14
C ALA A 103 -9.60 -2.01 -2.50
N VAL A 104 -9.61 -2.09 -1.16
CA VAL A 104 -9.44 -3.35 -0.41
C VAL A 104 -10.76 -4.13 -0.30
N ARG A 105 -11.90 -3.46 -0.12
CA ARG A 105 -13.22 -4.11 0.04
C ARG A 105 -13.58 -5.11 -1.06
N PRO A 106 -13.46 -4.79 -2.37
CA PRO A 106 -13.82 -5.76 -3.41
C PRO A 106 -12.89 -6.98 -3.45
N LEU A 107 -11.65 -6.86 -2.97
CA LEU A 107 -10.72 -7.99 -2.90
C LEU A 107 -11.09 -8.98 -1.78
N THR A 108 -11.64 -8.51 -0.67
CA THR A 108 -12.01 -9.37 0.46
C THR A 108 -13.24 -10.25 0.18
N ALA A 109 -14.06 -9.87 -0.81
CA ALA A 109 -15.21 -10.67 -1.25
C ALA A 109 -14.83 -11.72 -2.33
N ARG A 110 -13.57 -11.77 -2.77
CA ARG A 110 -13.10 -12.62 -3.84
C ARG A 110 -12.33 -13.83 -3.30
N GLN A 111 -12.52 -14.95 -3.95
CA GLN A 111 -11.76 -16.15 -3.68
C GLN A 111 -10.68 -16.30 -4.76
N PHE A 112 -9.45 -16.47 -4.32
CA PHE A 112 -8.31 -16.76 -5.18
C PHE A 112 -7.87 -18.19 -4.97
N VAL A 113 -7.54 -18.87 -6.05
CA VAL A 113 -6.93 -20.18 -6.01
C VAL A 113 -5.52 -20.06 -6.57
N TYR A 114 -4.55 -20.46 -5.79
CA TYR A 114 -3.16 -20.51 -6.21
C TYR A 114 -2.77 -21.97 -6.40
N ALA A 115 -2.16 -22.29 -7.52
CA ALA A 115 -1.74 -23.63 -7.84
C ALA A 115 -0.33 -23.65 -8.42
N ILE A 116 0.36 -24.77 -8.19
CA ILE A 116 1.67 -25.07 -8.74
C ILE A 116 1.49 -26.08 -9.85
N SER A 117 2.05 -25.80 -11.03
CA SER A 117 2.13 -26.72 -12.15
C SER A 117 3.57 -26.87 -12.64
N ALA A 118 3.83 -27.86 -13.46
CA ALA A 118 5.15 -28.03 -14.10
C ALA A 118 5.54 -26.82 -14.97
N GLU A 119 4.54 -26.13 -15.55
CA GLU A 119 4.76 -24.98 -16.43
C GLU A 119 4.98 -23.68 -15.68
N GLY A 120 4.43 -23.53 -14.45
CA GLY A 120 4.51 -22.28 -13.71
C GLY A 120 3.54 -22.19 -12.53
N PHE A 121 3.52 -21.01 -11.94
CA PHE A 121 2.61 -20.61 -10.90
C PHE A 121 1.29 -20.11 -11.48
N VAL A 122 0.17 -20.67 -11.02
CA VAL A 122 -1.17 -20.30 -11.47
C VAL A 122 -1.86 -19.48 -10.40
N SER A 123 -2.42 -18.34 -10.79
CA SER A 123 -3.33 -17.53 -9.98
C SER A 123 -4.69 -17.46 -10.67
N GLU A 124 -5.70 -17.96 -10.00
CA GLU A 124 -7.08 -17.96 -10.49
C GLU A 124 -7.98 -17.17 -9.55
N GLU A 125 -8.74 -16.23 -10.11
CA GLU A 125 -9.83 -15.57 -9.42
C GLU A 125 -11.13 -16.27 -9.83
N ALA A 126 -11.82 -16.90 -8.87
CA ALA A 126 -12.98 -17.73 -9.13
C ALA A 126 -14.02 -17.07 -10.04
N GLY A 127 -14.26 -17.67 -11.20
CA GLY A 127 -15.25 -17.20 -12.19
C GLY A 127 -14.86 -15.95 -12.98
N ARG A 128 -13.60 -15.44 -12.86
CA ARG A 128 -13.19 -14.20 -13.54
C ARG A 128 -11.94 -14.31 -14.39
N SER A 129 -10.86 -14.82 -13.84
CA SER A 129 -9.59 -14.86 -14.55
C SER A 129 -8.71 -15.99 -14.06
N ARG A 130 -7.90 -16.50 -14.97
CA ARG A 130 -6.85 -17.46 -14.68
C ARG A 130 -5.58 -17.00 -15.36
N ASN A 131 -4.52 -16.79 -14.58
CA ASN A 131 -3.22 -16.33 -15.06
C ASN A 131 -2.17 -17.39 -14.75
N LEU A 132 -1.39 -17.74 -15.75
CA LEU A 132 -0.22 -18.61 -15.62
C LEU A 132 1.03 -17.73 -15.69
N TYR A 133 1.87 -17.83 -14.68
CA TYR A 133 3.18 -17.20 -14.62
C TYR A 133 4.24 -18.29 -14.77
N PHE A 134 4.91 -18.35 -15.91
CA PHE A 134 6.00 -19.31 -16.13
C PHE A 134 7.08 -19.12 -15.05
N TRP A 135 7.79 -20.21 -14.70
CA TRP A 135 8.78 -20.16 -13.63
C TRP A 135 9.85 -19.11 -13.84
N GLN A 136 10.24 -18.85 -15.09
CA GLN A 136 11.18 -17.78 -15.45
C GLN A 136 10.69 -16.37 -15.11
N ALA A 137 9.37 -16.17 -14.99
CA ALA A 137 8.77 -14.90 -14.57
C ALA A 137 8.67 -14.79 -13.05
N VAL A 138 8.93 -15.85 -12.29
CA VAL A 138 8.95 -15.83 -10.82
C VAL A 138 10.34 -15.40 -10.35
N GLU A 139 10.49 -14.15 -9.96
CA GLU A 139 11.80 -13.62 -9.54
C GLU A 139 12.30 -14.26 -8.24
N ARG A 140 11.44 -14.42 -7.26
CA ARG A 140 11.79 -15.02 -5.97
C ARG A 140 10.57 -15.49 -5.21
N VAL A 141 10.80 -16.41 -4.29
CA VAL A 141 9.81 -16.90 -3.33
C VAL A 141 10.35 -16.66 -1.92
N VAL A 142 9.51 -16.17 -1.01
CA VAL A 142 9.90 -15.86 0.37
C VAL A 142 8.83 -16.34 1.33
N ARG A 143 9.22 -16.98 2.43
CA ARG A 143 8.31 -17.35 3.52
C ARG A 143 8.60 -16.47 4.73
N GLU A 144 7.72 -15.53 5.02
CA GLU A 144 7.89 -14.57 6.11
C GLU A 144 6.54 -14.10 6.67
N GLY A 145 6.48 -13.82 7.96
CA GLY A 145 5.35 -13.17 8.61
C GLY A 145 4.02 -13.92 8.51
N GLY A 146 4.06 -15.27 8.39
CA GLY A 146 2.86 -16.09 8.23
C GLY A 146 2.32 -16.15 6.81
N PHE A 147 3.14 -15.77 5.82
CA PHE A 147 2.80 -15.78 4.39
C PHE A 147 3.89 -16.46 3.57
N ILE A 148 3.48 -17.08 2.46
CA ILE A 148 4.33 -17.40 1.33
C ILE A 148 4.13 -16.30 0.30
N LEU A 149 5.20 -15.60 -0.06
CA LEU A 149 5.21 -14.50 -1.03
C LEU A 149 5.85 -14.99 -2.32
N VAL A 150 5.12 -14.96 -3.43
CA VAL A 150 5.59 -15.32 -4.77
C VAL A 150 5.75 -14.03 -5.58
N PHE A 151 6.98 -13.59 -5.78
CA PHE A 151 7.29 -12.35 -6.50
C PHE A 151 7.35 -12.61 -8.00
N ILE A 152 6.56 -11.85 -8.75
CA ILE A 152 6.56 -11.82 -10.21
C ILE A 152 7.25 -10.56 -10.76
N ASP A 153 7.60 -9.63 -9.88
CA ASP A 153 8.31 -8.39 -10.14
C ASP A 153 8.91 -7.89 -8.83
N GLN A 154 9.84 -6.95 -8.90
CA GLN A 154 10.50 -6.33 -7.74
C GLN A 154 9.53 -5.74 -6.71
N ALA A 155 8.35 -5.30 -7.16
CA ALA A 155 7.33 -4.64 -6.33
C ALA A 155 5.98 -5.37 -6.29
N ALA A 156 5.81 -6.45 -7.05
CA ALA A 156 4.56 -7.21 -7.15
C ALA A 156 4.74 -8.65 -6.69
N ALA A 157 3.93 -9.06 -5.70
CA ALA A 157 3.92 -10.44 -5.24
C ALA A 157 2.51 -10.92 -4.91
N PHE A 158 2.29 -12.21 -5.12
CA PHE A 158 1.15 -12.93 -4.55
C PHE A 158 1.47 -13.32 -3.12
N ALA A 159 0.52 -13.11 -2.21
CA ALA A 159 0.67 -13.44 -0.81
C ALA A 159 -0.32 -14.53 -0.41
N ILE A 160 0.21 -15.67 -0.07
CA ILE A 160 -0.54 -16.87 0.34
C ILE A 160 -0.39 -16.99 1.84
N PRO A 161 -1.45 -16.78 2.65
CA PRO A 161 -1.35 -16.91 4.09
C PRO A 161 -1.21 -18.40 4.48
N LEU A 162 -0.29 -18.71 5.40
CA LEU A 162 -0.08 -20.08 5.87
C LEU A 162 -1.36 -20.70 6.46
N ARG A 163 -2.20 -19.90 7.06
CA ARG A 163 -3.52 -20.33 7.59
C ARG A 163 -4.54 -20.78 6.52
N ALA A 164 -4.25 -20.58 5.22
CA ALA A 164 -5.11 -21.05 4.14
C ALA A 164 -4.90 -22.53 3.81
N PHE A 165 -3.82 -23.11 4.30
CA PHE A 165 -3.54 -24.54 4.19
C PHE A 165 -4.29 -25.31 5.28
N ALA A 166 -4.54 -26.59 5.03
CA ALA A 166 -5.24 -27.47 5.97
C ALA A 166 -4.42 -27.66 7.27
N ASP A 167 -3.11 -27.77 7.11
CA ASP A 167 -2.14 -27.97 8.18
C ASP A 167 -0.75 -27.44 7.76
N ASP A 168 0.20 -27.49 8.68
CA ASP A 168 1.58 -27.03 8.46
C ASP A 168 2.33 -27.95 7.47
N GLU A 169 1.98 -29.24 7.39
CA GLU A 169 2.58 -30.18 6.46
C GLU A 169 2.20 -29.83 5.01
N ALA A 170 0.94 -29.53 4.75
CA ALA A 170 0.47 -29.06 3.45
C ALA A 170 1.13 -27.73 3.03
N ALA A 171 1.31 -26.81 3.98
CA ALA A 171 2.02 -25.56 3.74
C ALA A 171 3.49 -25.78 3.41
N GLU A 172 4.15 -26.71 4.11
CA GLU A 172 5.56 -27.07 3.87
C GLU A 172 5.71 -27.78 2.51
N ALA A 173 4.84 -28.72 2.19
CA ALA A 173 4.84 -29.40 0.90
C ALA A 173 4.68 -28.39 -0.26
N PHE A 174 3.74 -27.46 -0.13
CA PHE A 174 3.53 -26.39 -1.11
C PHE A 174 4.78 -25.52 -1.25
N TRP A 175 5.40 -25.12 -0.15
CA TRP A 175 6.63 -24.34 -0.13
C TRP A 175 7.79 -25.05 -0.81
N GLN A 176 8.00 -26.34 -0.51
CA GLN A 176 9.06 -27.15 -1.09
C GLN A 176 8.90 -27.28 -2.61
N HIS A 177 7.70 -27.59 -3.10
CA HIS A 177 7.43 -27.67 -4.54
C HIS A 177 7.67 -26.32 -5.23
N LEU A 178 7.22 -25.21 -4.64
CA LEU A 178 7.45 -23.88 -5.16
C LEU A 178 8.96 -23.58 -5.32
N THR A 179 9.75 -23.96 -4.32
CA THR A 179 11.19 -23.72 -4.30
C THR A 179 11.92 -24.59 -5.32
N VAL A 180 11.54 -25.86 -5.44
CA VAL A 180 12.12 -26.80 -6.41
C VAL A 180 11.87 -26.31 -7.83
N TYR A 181 10.61 -26.12 -8.22
CA TYR A 181 10.28 -25.71 -9.59
C TYR A 181 10.86 -24.34 -9.97
N ARG A 182 10.94 -23.41 -9.03
CA ARG A 182 11.57 -22.12 -9.29
C ARG A 182 13.08 -22.25 -9.54
N ASN A 183 13.77 -23.21 -8.93
CA ASN A 183 15.21 -23.41 -9.10
C ASN A 183 15.56 -24.24 -10.34
N GLU A 184 14.61 -24.99 -10.86
CA GLU A 184 14.78 -25.83 -12.06
C GLU A 184 14.41 -25.09 -13.37
N GLY A 185 13.62 -24.00 -13.31
CA GLY A 185 13.18 -23.18 -14.44
C GLY A 185 13.94 -21.89 -14.60
#